data_18bf22b4c327581c10f40dff6793b1b6
#
_entry.id   18bf22b4c327581c10f40dff6793b1b6
#
_cell.length_a   1.000
_cell.length_b   1.000
_cell.length_c   1.000
_cell.angle_alpha   90.00
_cell.angle_beta   90.00
_cell.angle_gamma   90.00
#
_symmetry.space_group_name_H-M   'P 1'
#
loop_
_entity.id
_entity.type
_entity.pdbx_description
1 polymer ?
#
loop_
_entity_poly.entity_id
_entity_poly.type
_entity_poly.pdbx_seq_one_letter_code
_entity_poly.pdbx_strand_id
1 'polypeptide(L)'
;VARVVAFVFLFNPGTGPVIQVLKAFGITGPLWFNDPAWSKPSLVILGIWVMGDIMIIFLASLLDVPTEQYEAASLDGANGLQKVRYVTLPSMGPVLLFAVITGMIAALQYFTEAAVASTVASGKATVGGGSGDVIGYPDDSLLTYTQWLYVRGFSNYQLGYASAMA
;
A
#
# COMPACT_ATOMS: atom_id res chain seq x y z
N VAL A 1 5.41 11.23 -3.42
CA VAL A 1 4.49 12.28 -2.97
C VAL A 1 3.45 12.59 -4.05
N ALA A 2 3.83 13.01 -5.27
CA ALA A 2 2.90 13.41 -6.32
C ALA A 2 1.82 12.36 -6.64
N ARG A 3 2.19 11.07 -6.71
CA ARG A 3 1.25 9.97 -6.96
C ARG A 3 0.16 9.85 -5.88
N VAL A 4 0.51 10.08 -4.62
CA VAL A 4 -0.44 10.03 -3.50
C VAL A 4 -1.41 11.20 -3.57
N VAL A 5 -0.90 12.40 -3.83
CA VAL A 5 -1.72 13.60 -4.01
C VAL A 5 -2.72 13.41 -5.16
N ALA A 6 -2.24 12.92 -6.31
CA ALA A 6 -3.10 12.64 -7.46
C ALA A 6 -4.19 11.60 -7.13
N PHE A 7 -3.80 10.54 -6.41
CA PHE A 7 -4.73 9.47 -6.03
C PHE A 7 -5.79 9.96 -5.04
N VAL A 8 -5.40 10.70 -4.00
CA VAL A 8 -6.36 11.30 -3.05
C VAL A 8 -7.29 12.28 -3.75
N PHE A 9 -6.77 13.05 -4.73
CA PHE A 9 -7.61 13.94 -5.55
C PHE A 9 -8.63 13.18 -6.40
N LEU A 10 -8.23 12.06 -7.03
CA LEU A 10 -9.15 11.22 -7.82
C LEU A 10 -10.31 10.69 -6.98
N PHE A 11 -10.07 10.36 -5.71
CA PHE A 11 -11.06 9.81 -4.79
C PHE A 11 -11.67 10.87 -3.86
N ASN A 12 -11.44 12.17 -4.12
CA ASN A 12 -11.99 13.23 -3.29
C ASN A 12 -13.54 13.23 -3.35
N PRO A 13 -14.23 13.22 -2.19
CA PRO A 13 -15.69 13.13 -2.14
C PRO A 13 -16.46 14.27 -2.84
N GLY A 14 -15.85 15.47 -2.93
CA GLY A 14 -16.45 16.64 -3.53
C GLY A 14 -16.27 16.73 -5.05
N THR A 15 -15.03 16.64 -5.50
CA THR A 15 -14.61 16.97 -6.87
C THR A 15 -13.95 15.81 -7.61
N GLY A 16 -13.71 14.66 -6.94
CA GLY A 16 -12.99 13.54 -7.52
C GLY A 16 -13.72 12.92 -8.72
N PRO A 17 -13.01 12.67 -9.85
CA PRO A 17 -13.59 12.05 -11.05
C PRO A 17 -14.24 10.69 -10.77
N VAL A 18 -13.66 9.88 -9.88
CA VAL A 18 -14.21 8.57 -9.50
C VAL A 18 -15.58 8.71 -8.87
N ILE A 19 -15.75 9.68 -7.97
CA ILE A 19 -17.05 9.94 -7.33
C ILE A 19 -18.07 10.49 -8.33
N GLN A 20 -17.63 11.31 -9.28
CA GLN A 20 -18.53 11.81 -10.33
C GLN A 20 -19.06 10.68 -11.22
N VAL A 21 -18.19 9.74 -11.61
CA VAL A 21 -18.60 8.55 -12.38
C VAL A 21 -19.56 7.68 -11.56
N LEU A 22 -19.27 7.42 -10.28
CA LEU A 22 -20.19 6.66 -9.41
C LEU A 22 -21.55 7.32 -9.27
N LYS A 23 -21.60 8.65 -9.12
CA LYS A 23 -22.85 9.43 -9.07
C LYS A 23 -23.65 9.34 -10.37
N ALA A 24 -22.99 9.30 -11.52
CA ALA A 24 -23.65 9.13 -12.82
C ALA A 24 -24.38 7.77 -12.92
N PHE A 25 -23.90 6.74 -12.22
CA PHE A 25 -24.55 5.43 -12.08
C PHE A 25 -25.53 5.35 -10.90
N GLY A 26 -25.81 6.47 -10.22
CA GLY A 26 -26.74 6.51 -9.08
C GLY A 26 -26.17 5.89 -7.80
N ILE A 27 -24.86 5.64 -7.73
CA ILE A 27 -24.19 5.05 -6.57
C ILE A 27 -23.56 6.16 -5.72
N THR A 28 -23.98 6.27 -4.47
CA THR A 28 -23.31 7.14 -3.49
C THR A 28 -22.00 6.49 -3.07
N GLY A 29 -20.87 7.00 -3.61
CA GLY A 29 -19.54 6.51 -3.24
C GLY A 29 -19.21 6.79 -1.77
N PRO A 30 -18.37 5.94 -1.13
CA PRO A 30 -17.91 6.18 0.22
C PRO A 30 -16.99 7.41 0.30
N LEU A 31 -16.80 7.90 1.53
CA LEU A 31 -15.91 9.06 1.78
C LEU A 31 -14.42 8.69 1.81
N TRP A 32 -14.03 7.63 1.14
CA TRP A 32 -12.66 7.12 0.96
C TRP A 32 -11.68 7.52 2.10
N PHE A 33 -10.88 8.57 1.91
CA PHE A 33 -9.88 9.03 2.89
C PHE A 33 -10.45 9.89 4.03
N ASN A 34 -11.74 10.25 4.00
CA ASN A 34 -12.38 11.11 5.00
C ASN A 34 -13.25 10.34 6.00
N ASP A 35 -13.39 9.03 5.81
CA ASP A 35 -14.11 8.13 6.70
C ASP A 35 -13.11 7.14 7.34
N PRO A 36 -13.05 7.02 8.67
CA PRO A 36 -12.18 6.07 9.36
C PRO A 36 -12.32 4.62 8.88
N ALA A 37 -13.53 4.21 8.50
CA ALA A 37 -13.80 2.85 8.01
C ALA A 37 -13.19 2.59 6.63
N TRP A 38 -13.13 3.60 5.76
CA TRP A 38 -12.66 3.49 4.37
C TRP A 38 -11.22 3.94 4.15
N SER A 39 -10.64 4.67 5.09
CA SER A 39 -9.29 5.23 4.96
C SER A 39 -8.21 4.16 4.79
N LYS A 40 -8.23 3.07 5.59
CA LYS A 40 -7.29 1.95 5.45
C LYS A 40 -7.48 1.18 4.13
N PRO A 41 -8.69 0.75 3.74
CA PRO A 41 -8.93 0.18 2.41
C PRO A 41 -8.42 1.07 1.27
N SER A 42 -8.59 2.38 1.38
CA SER A 42 -8.12 3.34 0.37
C SER A 42 -6.59 3.35 0.26
N LEU A 43 -5.85 3.26 1.38
CA LEU A 43 -4.39 3.09 1.35
C LEU A 43 -3.97 1.75 0.73
N VAL A 44 -4.71 0.68 0.98
CA VAL A 44 -4.44 -0.63 0.36
C VAL A 44 -4.60 -0.54 -1.16
N ILE A 45 -5.67 0.10 -1.64
CA ILE A 45 -5.90 0.32 -3.07
C ILE A 45 -4.77 1.16 -3.67
N LEU A 46 -4.33 2.22 -2.98
CA LEU A 46 -3.16 3.00 -3.39
C LEU A 46 -1.90 2.14 -3.46
N GLY A 47 -1.67 1.25 -2.49
CA GLY A 47 -0.56 0.30 -2.48
C GLY A 47 -0.60 -0.65 -3.67
N ILE A 48 -1.75 -1.20 -4.01
CA ILE A 48 -1.94 -2.07 -5.18
C ILE A 48 -1.63 -1.32 -6.48
N TRP A 49 -2.05 -0.06 -6.59
CA TRP A 49 -1.75 0.78 -7.76
C TRP A 49 -0.24 0.95 -8.01
N VAL A 50 0.57 0.88 -6.95
CA VAL A 50 2.02 1.10 -6.99
C VAL A 50 2.81 -0.21 -7.12
N MET A 51 2.17 -1.38 -7.15
CA MET A 51 2.84 -2.69 -7.17
C MET A 51 3.55 -3.04 -8.49
N GLY A 52 3.59 -2.13 -9.48
CA GLY A 52 4.17 -2.40 -10.80
C GLY A 52 5.62 -2.88 -10.76
N ASP A 53 6.44 -2.31 -9.90
CA ASP A 53 7.87 -2.67 -9.81
C ASP A 53 8.06 -4.12 -9.36
N ILE A 54 7.33 -4.55 -8.34
CA ILE A 54 7.41 -5.92 -7.84
C ILE A 54 6.80 -6.92 -8.82
N MET A 55 5.78 -6.50 -9.58
CA MET A 55 5.16 -7.32 -10.62
C MET A 55 6.16 -7.67 -11.74
N ILE A 56 7.03 -6.73 -12.13
CA ILE A 56 8.08 -6.97 -13.14
C ILE A 56 9.09 -7.99 -12.61
N ILE A 57 9.49 -7.91 -11.34
CA ILE A 57 10.41 -8.86 -10.70
C ILE A 57 9.80 -10.27 -10.71
N PHE A 58 8.53 -10.39 -10.34
CA PHE A 58 7.83 -11.68 -10.39
C PHE A 58 7.69 -12.21 -11.82
N LEU A 59 7.40 -11.34 -12.79
CA LEU A 59 7.30 -11.74 -14.19
C LEU A 59 8.64 -12.26 -14.71
N ALA A 60 9.74 -11.57 -14.41
CA ALA A 60 11.09 -12.03 -14.79
C ALA A 60 11.40 -13.40 -14.19
N SER A 61 11.10 -13.59 -12.89
CA SER A 61 11.29 -14.89 -12.24
C SER A 61 10.41 -16.00 -12.81
N LEU A 62 9.19 -15.68 -13.25
CA LEU A 62 8.31 -16.64 -13.94
C LEU A 62 8.87 -17.08 -15.29
N LEU A 63 9.44 -16.14 -16.03
CA LEU A 63 10.04 -16.42 -17.35
C LEU A 63 11.35 -17.20 -17.25
N ASP A 64 12.02 -17.18 -16.11
CA ASP A 64 13.27 -17.90 -15.84
C ASP A 64 13.03 -19.38 -15.47
N VAL A 65 11.79 -19.79 -15.22
CA VAL A 65 11.46 -21.21 -14.94
C VAL A 65 11.62 -22.05 -16.20
N PRO A 66 12.50 -23.10 -16.19
CA PRO A 66 12.74 -23.92 -17.37
C PRO A 66 11.47 -24.61 -17.87
N THR A 67 11.21 -24.53 -19.19
CA THR A 67 10.05 -25.18 -19.82
C THR A 67 10.05 -26.69 -19.65
N GLU A 68 11.23 -27.31 -19.56
CA GLU A 68 11.42 -28.73 -19.32
C GLU A 68 10.72 -29.25 -18.05
N GLN A 69 10.66 -28.41 -17.00
CA GLN A 69 9.95 -28.76 -15.77
C GLN A 69 8.43 -28.83 -15.98
N TYR A 70 7.88 -27.93 -16.81
CA TYR A 70 6.45 -27.96 -17.16
C TYR A 70 6.11 -29.15 -18.09
N GLU A 71 7.03 -29.52 -18.97
CA GLU A 71 6.88 -30.67 -19.85
C GLU A 71 6.90 -31.97 -19.06
N ALA A 72 7.89 -32.14 -18.14
CA ALA A 72 7.95 -33.28 -17.24
C ALA A 72 6.68 -33.41 -16.37
N ALA A 73 6.20 -32.31 -15.79
CA ALA A 73 4.96 -32.32 -15.03
C ALA A 73 3.74 -32.67 -15.90
N SER A 74 3.78 -32.35 -17.22
CA SER A 74 2.71 -32.75 -18.17
C SER A 74 2.72 -34.24 -18.43
N LEU A 75 3.88 -34.86 -18.56
CA LEU A 75 4.03 -36.29 -18.71
C LEU A 75 3.55 -37.05 -17.47
N ASP A 76 3.73 -36.48 -16.28
CA ASP A 76 3.20 -37.01 -15.03
C ASP A 76 1.69 -36.79 -14.84
N GLY A 77 1.01 -36.18 -15.85
CA GLY A 77 -0.43 -35.95 -15.81
C GLY A 77 -0.87 -34.78 -14.96
N ALA A 78 0.04 -33.86 -14.57
CA ALA A 78 -0.29 -32.70 -13.75
C ALA A 78 -1.19 -31.71 -14.51
N ASN A 79 -2.29 -31.31 -13.88
CA ASN A 79 -3.16 -30.24 -14.37
C ASN A 79 -2.54 -28.84 -14.14
N GLY A 80 -3.13 -27.78 -14.72
CA GLY A 80 -2.60 -26.41 -14.62
C GLY A 80 -2.38 -25.92 -13.18
N LEU A 81 -3.32 -26.21 -12.27
CA LEU A 81 -3.20 -25.80 -10.87
C LEU A 81 -2.07 -26.57 -10.15
N GLN A 82 -1.90 -27.84 -10.47
CA GLN A 82 -0.80 -28.65 -9.93
C GLN A 82 0.56 -28.15 -10.42
N LYS A 83 0.68 -27.76 -11.69
CA LYS A 83 1.92 -27.14 -12.22
C LYS A 83 2.25 -25.84 -11.49
N VAL A 84 1.26 -24.97 -11.25
CA VAL A 84 1.49 -23.75 -10.48
C VAL A 84 1.98 -24.07 -9.06
N ARG A 85 1.36 -25.04 -8.38
CA ARG A 85 1.67 -25.37 -6.99
C ARG A 85 3.00 -26.11 -6.82
N TYR A 86 3.34 -27.03 -7.74
CA TYR A 86 4.48 -27.94 -7.58
C TYR A 86 5.70 -27.57 -8.42
N VAL A 87 5.53 -26.76 -9.47
CA VAL A 87 6.63 -26.30 -10.34
C VAL A 87 6.86 -24.81 -10.14
N THR A 88 5.87 -23.97 -10.47
CA THR A 88 6.02 -22.51 -10.50
C THR A 88 6.33 -21.94 -9.12
N LEU A 89 5.49 -22.24 -8.13
CA LEU A 89 5.60 -21.66 -6.78
C LEU A 89 6.91 -22.03 -6.08
N PRO A 90 7.39 -23.29 -6.09
CA PRO A 90 8.69 -23.65 -5.52
C PRO A 90 9.87 -23.03 -6.26
N SER A 91 9.81 -22.95 -7.59
CA SER A 91 10.87 -22.33 -8.40
C SER A 91 11.04 -20.84 -8.11
N MET A 92 9.93 -20.16 -7.80
CA MET A 92 9.93 -18.74 -7.41
C MET A 92 10.24 -18.50 -5.92
N GLY A 93 10.53 -19.56 -5.15
CA GLY A 93 10.77 -19.47 -3.69
C GLY A 93 11.70 -18.36 -3.25
N PRO A 94 12.90 -18.19 -3.84
CA PRO A 94 13.83 -17.12 -3.49
C PRO A 94 13.26 -15.70 -3.72
N VAL A 95 12.54 -15.50 -4.81
CA VAL A 95 11.91 -14.20 -5.15
C VAL A 95 10.74 -13.92 -4.24
N LEU A 96 9.95 -14.93 -3.88
CA LEU A 96 8.88 -14.82 -2.89
C LEU A 96 9.43 -14.41 -1.52
N LEU A 97 10.52 -15.06 -1.06
CA LEU A 97 11.16 -14.71 0.20
C LEU A 97 11.68 -13.26 0.19
N PHE A 98 12.34 -12.85 -0.89
CA PHE A 98 12.79 -11.47 -1.09
C PHE A 98 11.62 -10.48 -1.02
N ALA A 99 10.52 -10.77 -1.72
CA ALA A 99 9.34 -9.91 -1.73
C ALA A 99 8.66 -9.79 -0.35
N VAL A 100 8.61 -10.89 0.40
CA VAL A 100 8.07 -10.88 1.77
C VAL A 100 8.95 -10.04 2.70
N ILE A 101 10.27 -10.25 2.70
CA ILE A 101 11.19 -9.49 3.57
C ILE A 101 11.14 -8.00 3.23
N THR A 102 11.30 -7.64 1.96
CA THR A 102 11.26 -6.23 1.53
C THR A 102 9.90 -5.59 1.76
N GLY A 103 8.81 -6.34 1.56
CA GLY A 103 7.45 -5.89 1.85
C GLY A 103 7.21 -5.65 3.34
N MET A 104 7.73 -6.49 4.22
CA MET A 104 7.66 -6.26 5.68
C MET A 104 8.44 -5.01 6.10
N ILE A 105 9.64 -4.82 5.56
CA ILE A 105 10.43 -3.60 5.82
C ILE A 105 9.67 -2.37 5.34
N ALA A 106 9.15 -2.40 4.12
CA ALA A 106 8.38 -1.29 3.56
C ALA A 106 7.11 -0.98 4.37
N ALA A 107 6.42 -2.01 4.88
CA ALA A 107 5.24 -1.85 5.72
C ALA A 107 5.57 -1.19 7.08
N LEU A 108 6.70 -1.57 7.69
CA LEU A 108 7.16 -0.95 8.94
C LEU A 108 7.62 0.49 8.75
N GLN A 109 8.16 0.83 7.57
CA GLN A 109 8.64 2.17 7.21
C GLN A 109 7.58 3.03 6.50
N TYR A 110 6.32 2.60 6.50
CA TYR A 110 5.24 3.26 5.77
C TYR A 110 4.84 4.57 6.43
N PHE A 111 5.48 5.66 6.03
CA PHE A 111 5.28 7.00 6.56
C PHE A 111 4.70 7.98 5.53
N THR A 112 5.41 8.16 4.42
CA THR A 112 5.17 9.26 3.48
C THR A 112 3.78 9.21 2.85
N GLU A 113 3.36 8.05 2.40
CA GLU A 113 2.07 7.86 1.73
C GLU A 113 0.92 8.16 2.70
N ALA A 114 0.98 7.63 3.92
CA ALA A 114 -0.05 7.86 4.93
C ALA A 114 -0.07 9.31 5.41
N ALA A 115 1.11 9.94 5.60
CA ALA A 115 1.21 11.35 6.01
C ALA A 115 0.66 12.29 4.93
N VAL A 116 1.00 12.06 3.67
CA VAL A 116 0.49 12.86 2.56
C VAL A 116 -1.00 12.64 2.36
N ALA A 117 -1.48 11.40 2.47
CA ALA A 117 -2.91 11.10 2.38
C ALA A 117 -3.70 11.82 3.48
N SER A 118 -3.23 11.77 4.72
CA SER A 118 -3.86 12.47 5.86
C SER A 118 -3.91 13.98 5.66
N THR A 119 -2.80 14.60 5.23
CA THR A 119 -2.73 16.05 4.97
C THR A 119 -3.64 16.49 3.85
N VAL A 120 -3.63 15.79 2.74
CA VAL A 120 -4.46 16.14 1.58
C VAL A 120 -5.95 15.91 1.88
N ALA A 121 -6.29 14.80 2.53
CA ALA A 121 -7.67 14.49 2.90
C ALA A 121 -8.24 15.47 3.93
N SER A 122 -7.44 15.95 4.89
CA SER A 122 -7.85 16.94 5.87
C SER A 122 -8.05 18.36 5.29
N GLY A 123 -7.60 18.61 4.05
CA GLY A 123 -7.63 19.95 3.43
C GLY A 123 -6.63 20.94 4.03
N LYS A 124 -5.81 20.53 4.98
CA LYS A 124 -4.77 21.36 5.60
C LYS A 124 -3.47 21.18 4.82
N ALA A 125 -3.11 22.16 4.01
CA ALA A 125 -2.04 22.10 3.00
C ALA A 125 -0.59 22.04 3.53
N THR A 126 -0.35 21.78 4.80
CA THR A 126 0.99 21.75 5.39
C THR A 126 1.49 20.33 5.63
N VAL A 127 2.16 19.78 4.63
CA VAL A 127 2.98 18.57 4.82
C VAL A 127 4.19 18.96 5.68
N GLY A 128 4.21 18.52 6.93
CA GLY A 128 5.33 18.74 7.84
C GLY A 128 5.23 19.96 8.77
N GLY A 129 4.15 20.70 8.75
CA GLY A 129 3.88 21.78 9.71
C GLY A 129 3.23 21.24 10.98
N GLY A 130 3.99 20.96 11.96
CA GLY A 130 3.85 20.93 13.43
C GLY A 130 2.52 20.74 14.15
N SER A 131 1.41 20.51 13.52
CA SER A 131 0.18 20.18 14.24
C SER A 131 -0.07 18.68 14.18
N GLY A 132 0.10 18.01 15.30
CA GLY A 132 -0.22 16.59 15.50
C GLY A 132 -1.65 16.20 15.09
N ASP A 133 -2.53 17.18 14.94
CA ASP A 133 -3.93 17.01 14.53
C ASP A 133 -4.17 16.53 13.09
N VAL A 134 -3.16 16.56 12.23
CA VAL A 134 -3.29 16.16 10.81
C VAL A 134 -2.75 14.77 10.55
N ILE A 135 -1.76 14.35 11.34
CA ILE A 135 -1.17 13.02 11.24
C ILE A 135 -2.18 12.00 11.77
N GLY A 136 -2.50 11.00 10.96
CA GLY A 136 -3.49 9.98 11.32
C GLY A 136 -4.93 10.32 10.92
N TYR A 137 -5.21 11.51 10.36
CA TYR A 137 -6.57 11.88 9.93
C TYR A 137 -7.15 10.82 8.95
N PRO A 138 -8.46 10.48 9.08
CA PRO A 138 -9.41 10.85 10.13
C PRO A 138 -9.31 9.94 11.37
N ASP A 139 -9.51 10.50 12.57
CA ASP A 139 -9.61 9.78 13.85
C ASP A 139 -8.50 8.72 14.06
N ASP A 140 -7.25 9.08 13.82
CA ASP A 140 -6.08 8.21 13.90
C ASP A 140 -6.14 6.94 13.03
N SER A 141 -7.10 6.85 12.12
CA SER A 141 -7.29 5.67 11.27
C SER A 141 -6.16 5.44 10.27
N LEU A 142 -5.48 6.52 9.84
CA LEU A 142 -4.29 6.46 8.98
C LEU A 142 -2.98 6.49 9.76
N LEU A 143 -3.01 6.42 11.10
CA LEU A 143 -1.82 6.44 11.93
C LEU A 143 -1.01 5.15 11.73
N THR A 144 0.20 5.29 11.22
CA THR A 144 1.17 4.20 11.06
C THR A 144 2.18 4.20 12.20
N TYR A 145 2.94 3.10 12.36
CA TYR A 145 3.98 2.99 13.38
C TYR A 145 5.00 4.13 13.30
N THR A 146 5.50 4.41 12.11
CA THR A 146 6.48 5.48 11.86
C THR A 146 5.91 6.88 12.08
N GLN A 147 4.63 7.10 11.80
CA GLN A 147 3.95 8.35 12.14
C GLN A 147 3.81 8.53 13.65
N TRP A 148 3.47 7.46 14.37
CA TRP A 148 3.43 7.49 15.84
C TRP A 148 4.78 7.81 16.44
N LEU A 149 5.85 7.18 15.92
CA LEU A 149 7.22 7.49 16.30
C LEU A 149 7.56 8.97 16.05
N TYR A 150 7.19 9.50 14.88
CA TYR A 150 7.40 10.90 14.54
C TYR A 150 6.66 11.86 15.50
N VAL A 151 5.39 11.61 15.79
CA VAL A 151 4.61 12.42 16.72
C VAL A 151 5.23 12.40 18.11
N ARG A 152 5.61 11.23 18.62
CA ARG A 152 6.24 11.12 19.94
C ARG A 152 7.62 11.78 20.01
N GLY A 153 8.44 11.64 18.98
CA GLY A 153 9.79 12.21 18.93
C GLY A 153 9.80 13.71 18.70
N PHE A 154 9.12 14.17 17.66
CA PHE A 154 9.25 15.54 17.18
C PHE A 154 8.12 16.48 17.63
N SER A 155 6.88 15.98 17.71
CA SER A 155 5.77 16.84 18.18
C SER A 155 5.71 16.91 19.71
N ASN A 156 5.93 15.80 20.40
CA ASN A 156 5.85 15.72 21.87
C ASN A 156 7.22 15.81 22.57
N TYR A 157 8.33 15.92 21.79
CA TYR A 157 9.70 16.01 22.31
C TYR A 157 10.12 14.84 23.22
N GLN A 158 9.51 13.67 23.09
CA GLN A 158 9.82 12.47 23.86
C GLN A 158 10.92 11.65 23.16
N LEU A 159 12.11 12.26 22.99
CA LEU A 159 13.20 11.68 22.18
C LEU A 159 13.66 10.30 22.69
N GLY A 160 13.71 10.13 24.02
CA GLY A 160 14.10 8.85 24.62
C GLY A 160 13.13 7.71 24.26
N TYR A 161 11.84 7.98 24.30
CA TYR A 161 10.80 7.02 23.91
C TYR A 161 10.82 6.73 22.40
N ALA A 162 10.94 7.76 21.58
CA ALA A 162 11.04 7.62 20.14
C ALA A 162 12.29 6.83 19.70
N SER A 163 13.43 7.06 20.39
CA SER A 163 14.66 6.30 20.11
C SER A 163 14.55 4.82 20.51
N ALA A 164 13.76 4.49 21.52
CA ALA A 164 13.48 3.10 21.90
C ALA A 164 12.51 2.42 20.93
N MET A 165 11.71 3.18 20.18
CA MET A 165 10.82 2.68 19.14
C MET A 165 11.53 2.49 17.79
N ALA A 166 12.59 3.24 17.52
CA ALA A 166 13.33 3.20 16.25
C ALA A 166 14.24 1.97 16.16
#